data_312a048ecfac0a36338db95ff27812b9
#
_entry.id   312a048ecfac0a36338db95ff27812b9
#
_cell.length_a   1.000
_cell.length_b   1.000
_cell.length_c   1.000
_cell.angle_alpha   90.00
_cell.angle_beta   90.00
_cell.angle_gamma   90.00
#
_symmetry.space_group_name_H-M   'P 1'
#
loop_
_entity.id
_entity.type
_entity.pdbx_description
1 polymer ?
#
loop_
_entity_poly.entity_id
_entity_poly.type
_entity_poly.pdbx_seq_one_letter_code
_entity_poly.pdbx_strand_id
1 'polypeptide(L)'
;MKKNNNKKQSAEKKNDSCSVLVDRGNFVLLKNSSSIVFAFDSADMTVDVDRTGVTVHPKNMKDKTIEFMPRGASDDLPIEIIKSVFRNVTVSTNMDFKTRLTFGEGVQVLRRTRGEDGRIKVEEVLPSEEPEVFEWLSLNNYNKFIMEIVSDLKLFYDSFVEYIFSNDGKSIVQVKALEACLSRISKYDKNTNRIEWHGYNSDWRCKSASDTVATPLLDRDYPMWDLKQRMGKLPNADGKKEEGKDRRFVQMLSVPSPGRFFYSMPYWYSVFRSGWFDFSNFIIDFKKNVLMNEMVPKHIIYIQEQYYEKLYKQAGAVEIKDKQEVRTKFLKELDEFLAGKDNAGTSIVSEFAYDVQSARERKEILIEEIDKDKKGGDYIEDSEESSNVLCYGMGVHSSILGNSPGKSKTINGTEARELFTIQQALSKYEQLLCVQPLYIVKEMNGWNKDLEFSIANLQLTTLDKNSGAVKQTGIKPDVQQPDKQ
;
A
#
# COMPACT_ATOMS: atom_id res chain seq x y z
N MET A 1 12.52 44.93 52.07
CA MET A 1 11.10 44.62 52.27
C MET A 1 10.29 45.32 51.21
N LYS A 2 9.81 44.58 50.18
CA LYS A 2 8.59 44.90 49.39
C LYS A 2 8.36 43.70 48.48
N LYS A 3 7.32 42.94 48.82
CA LYS A 3 6.81 41.78 48.02
C LYS A 3 6.12 42.38 46.79
N ASN A 4 6.56 42.01 45.61
CA ASN A 4 5.82 42.21 44.36
C ASN A 4 5.00 40.97 44.05
N ASN A 5 3.72 41.06 44.27
CA ASN A 5 2.71 40.15 43.77
C ASN A 5 2.48 40.42 42.29
N ASN A 6 3.07 39.60 41.42
CA ASN A 6 2.66 39.53 40.03
C ASN A 6 1.46 38.54 39.92
N LYS A 7 0.27 39.07 39.93
CA LYS A 7 -0.93 38.39 39.44
C LYS A 7 -0.71 38.13 37.95
N LYS A 8 -0.49 36.84 37.60
CA LYS A 8 -0.68 36.36 36.25
C LYS A 8 -2.17 36.41 35.95
N GLN A 9 -2.60 37.40 35.20
CA GLN A 9 -3.87 37.34 34.49
C GLN A 9 -3.76 36.24 33.46
N SER A 10 -4.41 35.12 33.72
CA SER A 10 -4.69 34.12 32.67
C SER A 10 -5.68 34.78 31.73
N ALA A 11 -5.17 35.20 30.57
CA ALA A 11 -6.02 35.50 29.44
C ALA A 11 -6.69 34.18 29.04
N GLU A 12 -7.95 34.02 29.39
CA GLU A 12 -8.84 33.08 28.76
C GLU A 12 -8.88 33.43 27.26
N LYS A 13 -8.08 32.71 26.47
CA LYS A 13 -8.33 32.61 25.04
C LYS A 13 -9.71 31.99 24.91
N LYS A 14 -10.70 32.80 24.58
CA LYS A 14 -11.90 32.31 23.92
C LYS A 14 -11.44 31.53 22.70
N ASN A 15 -11.38 30.23 22.84
CA ASN A 15 -11.36 29.32 21.70
C ASN A 15 -12.69 29.55 20.99
N ASP A 16 -12.68 30.35 19.93
CA ASP A 16 -13.65 30.22 18.88
C ASP A 16 -13.44 28.79 18.35
N SER A 17 -14.21 27.88 18.92
CA SER A 17 -14.21 26.48 18.55
C SER A 17 -14.79 26.38 17.14
N CYS A 18 -13.95 26.54 16.16
CA CYS A 18 -14.20 26.03 14.83
C CYS A 18 -14.52 24.55 15.06
N SER A 19 -15.80 24.17 14.96
CA SER A 19 -16.19 22.80 15.24
C SER A 19 -15.67 21.93 14.11
N VAL A 20 -14.64 21.15 14.42
CA VAL A 20 -14.02 20.17 13.54
C VAL A 20 -14.94 18.95 13.50
N LEU A 21 -15.41 18.56 12.31
CA LEU A 21 -16.21 17.35 12.10
C LEU A 21 -15.31 16.11 12.01
N VAL A 22 -14.22 16.23 11.27
CA VAL A 22 -13.26 15.14 11.06
C VAL A 22 -11.87 15.75 11.03
N ASP A 23 -10.96 15.22 11.86
CA ASP A 23 -9.52 15.48 11.81
C ASP A 23 -8.83 14.17 11.50
N ARG A 24 -8.14 14.13 10.37
CA ARG A 24 -7.38 12.96 9.86
C ARG A 24 -5.90 13.28 9.67
N GLY A 25 -5.40 14.32 10.31
CA GLY A 25 -4.00 14.75 10.22
C GLY A 25 -3.68 15.53 8.96
N ASN A 26 -3.99 15.00 7.77
CA ASN A 26 -3.68 15.64 6.49
C ASN A 26 -4.83 16.53 5.95
N PHE A 27 -6.02 16.37 6.47
CA PHE A 27 -7.15 17.26 6.16
C PHE A 27 -8.08 17.43 7.36
N VAL A 28 -8.71 18.58 7.42
CA VAL A 28 -9.66 18.96 8.46
C VAL A 28 -10.96 19.42 7.80
N LEU A 29 -12.08 18.80 8.16
CA LEU A 29 -13.40 19.22 7.73
C LEU A 29 -13.98 20.18 8.78
N LEU A 30 -14.28 21.40 8.36
CA LEU A 30 -14.87 22.44 9.19
C LEU A 30 -16.40 22.36 9.15
N LYS A 31 -17.03 22.19 10.30
CA LYS A 31 -18.49 22.00 10.42
C LYS A 31 -19.31 23.18 9.89
N ASN A 32 -18.84 24.40 10.13
CA ASN A 32 -19.65 25.60 9.86
C ASN A 32 -19.49 26.13 8.42
N SER A 33 -18.41 25.79 7.71
CA SER A 33 -18.14 26.30 6.37
C SER A 33 -18.24 25.22 5.30
N SER A 34 -18.42 23.95 5.67
CA SER A 34 -18.33 22.80 4.76
C SER A 34 -17.05 22.78 3.92
N SER A 35 -15.99 23.41 4.47
CA SER A 35 -14.70 23.55 3.77
C SER A 35 -13.75 22.47 4.22
N ILE A 36 -12.96 21.96 3.28
CA ILE A 36 -11.90 20.98 3.54
C ILE A 36 -10.58 21.72 3.49
N VAL A 37 -9.78 21.60 4.54
CA VAL A 37 -8.43 22.14 4.61
C VAL A 37 -7.45 20.98 4.49
N PHE A 38 -6.61 21.01 3.46
CA PHE A 38 -5.53 20.03 3.29
C PHE A 38 -4.22 20.62 3.83
N ALA A 39 -3.55 19.85 4.67
CA ALA A 39 -2.19 20.14 5.10
C ALA A 39 -1.20 19.32 4.26
N PHE A 40 -0.34 20.00 3.51
CA PHE A 40 0.75 19.35 2.78
C PHE A 40 2.02 19.41 3.63
N ASP A 41 2.49 18.26 4.06
CA ASP A 41 3.78 18.16 4.75
C ASP A 41 4.92 18.10 3.72
N SER A 42 5.72 19.14 3.66
CA SER A 42 6.88 19.25 2.76
C SER A 42 8.16 18.64 3.35
N ALA A 43 8.11 18.12 4.58
CA ALA A 43 9.30 17.71 5.33
C ALA A 43 10.09 16.53 4.72
N ASP A 44 9.43 15.70 3.89
CA ASP A 44 10.08 14.51 3.30
C ASP A 44 10.84 14.77 1.98
N MET A 45 10.84 15.99 1.48
CA MET A 45 11.50 16.33 0.21
C MET A 45 12.97 16.74 0.37
N THR A 46 13.51 16.69 1.58
CA THR A 46 14.93 17.04 1.81
C THR A 46 15.86 15.93 1.33
N VAL A 47 16.93 16.32 0.64
CA VAL A 47 18.01 15.42 0.21
C VAL A 47 18.67 14.83 1.45
N ASP A 48 18.73 13.50 1.55
CA ASP A 48 19.10 12.74 2.77
C ASP A 48 20.60 12.84 3.18
N VAL A 49 21.42 13.64 2.50
CA VAL A 49 22.88 13.55 2.58
C VAL A 49 23.46 13.95 3.97
N ASP A 50 22.77 14.80 4.73
CA ASP A 50 23.30 15.36 5.99
C ASP A 50 22.48 15.01 7.25
N ARG A 51 21.64 13.97 7.20
CA ARG A 51 20.86 13.56 8.38
C ARG A 51 21.75 12.93 9.46
N THR A 52 21.40 13.21 10.71
CA THR A 52 22.00 12.54 11.86
C THR A 52 21.44 11.12 11.96
N GLY A 53 22.31 10.13 12.00
CA GLY A 53 21.92 8.73 12.16
C GLY A 53 21.56 8.37 13.60
N VAL A 54 20.96 7.20 13.79
CA VAL A 54 20.70 6.59 15.08
C VAL A 54 21.91 5.75 15.50
N THR A 55 22.55 6.13 16.60
CA THR A 55 23.72 5.43 17.12
C THR A 55 23.30 4.19 17.90
N VAL A 56 23.86 3.05 17.55
CA VAL A 56 23.49 1.74 18.10
C VAL A 56 24.75 0.94 18.49
N HIS A 57 24.65 0.19 19.57
CA HIS A 57 25.59 -0.88 19.94
C HIS A 57 24.96 -2.22 19.54
N PRO A 58 25.34 -2.83 18.41
CA PRO A 58 24.72 -4.07 17.96
C PRO A 58 24.92 -5.22 18.95
N LYS A 59 23.90 -6.06 19.11
CA LYS A 59 23.91 -7.22 20.03
C LYS A 59 25.06 -8.20 19.73
N ASN A 60 25.36 -8.38 18.46
CA ASN A 60 26.43 -9.27 17.99
C ASN A 60 27.81 -8.61 17.92
N MET A 61 27.93 -7.30 18.17
CA MET A 61 29.18 -6.53 18.12
C MET A 61 29.23 -5.51 19.24
N LYS A 62 29.29 -5.98 20.51
CA LYS A 62 29.16 -5.13 21.71
C LYS A 62 30.22 -4.01 21.82
N ASP A 63 31.40 -4.23 21.25
CA ASP A 63 32.51 -3.27 21.30
C ASP A 63 32.50 -2.26 20.16
N LYS A 64 31.55 -2.38 19.22
CA LYS A 64 31.44 -1.50 18.05
C LYS A 64 30.20 -0.64 18.13
N THR A 65 30.38 0.64 17.89
CA THR A 65 29.27 1.60 17.76
C THR A 65 29.05 1.87 16.28
N ILE A 66 27.82 1.70 15.82
CA ILE A 66 27.43 1.93 14.42
C ILE A 66 26.31 2.96 14.37
N GLU A 67 26.44 3.93 13.49
CA GLU A 67 25.40 4.91 13.21
C GLU A 67 24.58 4.46 12.00
N PHE A 68 23.27 4.18 12.21
CA PHE A 68 22.33 3.78 11.15
C PHE A 68 21.50 4.97 10.69
N MET A 69 21.25 5.03 9.38
CA MET A 69 20.47 6.11 8.78
C MET A 69 18.98 5.86 8.96
N PRO A 70 18.20 6.85 9.45
CA PRO A 70 16.76 6.71 9.62
C PRO A 70 16.01 6.73 8.28
N ARG A 71 14.88 6.05 8.21
CA ARG A 71 13.93 6.10 7.09
C ARG A 71 12.75 7.02 7.44
N GLY A 72 12.76 8.23 6.90
CA GLY A 72 11.78 9.27 7.23
C GLY A 72 12.19 10.09 8.46
N ALA A 73 11.36 11.08 8.81
CA ALA A 73 11.67 12.02 9.90
C ALA A 73 11.69 11.35 11.28
N SER A 74 10.74 10.44 11.52
CA SER A 74 10.56 9.71 12.78
C SER A 74 11.10 8.27 12.71
N ASP A 75 11.82 7.91 11.66
CA ASP A 75 12.34 6.57 11.39
C ASP A 75 11.24 5.48 11.29
N ASP A 76 10.04 5.84 10.89
CA ASP A 76 8.87 4.99 10.79
C ASP A 76 8.22 5.00 9.38
N LEU A 77 8.80 5.72 8.43
CA LEU A 77 8.25 5.86 7.08
C LEU A 77 7.84 4.53 6.42
N PRO A 78 8.60 3.43 6.50
CA PRO A 78 8.18 2.16 5.91
C PRO A 78 6.90 1.60 6.53
N ILE A 79 6.74 1.75 7.85
CA ILE A 79 5.55 1.29 8.57
C ILE A 79 4.35 2.14 8.20
N GLU A 80 4.54 3.46 8.07
CA GLU A 80 3.48 4.38 7.63
C GLU A 80 3.05 4.10 6.19
N ILE A 81 3.96 3.76 5.29
CA ILE A 81 3.65 3.32 3.92
C ILE A 81 2.77 2.07 3.96
N ILE A 82 3.16 1.04 4.72
CA ILE A 82 2.39 -0.20 4.85
C ILE A 82 0.97 0.08 5.35
N LYS A 83 0.85 0.83 6.45
CA LYS A 83 -0.46 1.21 7.02
C LYS A 83 -1.33 1.95 6.00
N SER A 84 -0.74 2.89 5.27
CA SER A 84 -1.45 3.67 4.26
C SER A 84 -1.92 2.82 3.10
N VAL A 85 -1.09 1.91 2.59
CA VAL A 85 -1.47 0.96 1.53
C VAL A 85 -2.67 0.12 1.94
N PHE A 86 -2.65 -0.45 3.14
CA PHE A 86 -3.77 -1.29 3.61
C PHE A 86 -5.02 -0.49 4.01
N ARG A 87 -4.93 0.82 4.14
CA ARG A 87 -6.08 1.69 4.41
C ARG A 87 -6.93 1.95 3.17
N ASN A 88 -6.39 1.83 1.96
CA ASN A 88 -7.09 2.12 0.72
C ASN A 88 -7.14 0.90 -0.20
N VAL A 89 -8.36 0.46 -0.54
CA VAL A 89 -8.59 -0.74 -1.36
C VAL A 89 -7.95 -0.63 -2.73
N THR A 90 -8.09 0.52 -3.40
CA THR A 90 -7.53 0.73 -4.75
C THR A 90 -6.01 0.61 -4.73
N VAL A 91 -5.35 1.26 -3.77
CA VAL A 91 -3.88 1.21 -3.65
C VAL A 91 -3.41 -0.20 -3.32
N SER A 92 -4.06 -0.88 -2.36
CA SER A 92 -3.71 -2.25 -1.97
C SER A 92 -3.84 -3.25 -3.13
N THR A 93 -4.96 -3.18 -3.89
CA THR A 93 -5.20 -4.06 -5.05
C THR A 93 -4.17 -3.82 -6.16
N ASN A 94 -3.82 -2.55 -6.43
CA ASN A 94 -2.78 -2.21 -7.40
C ASN A 94 -1.41 -2.78 -7.00
N MET A 95 -1.05 -2.72 -5.70
CA MET A 95 0.20 -3.29 -5.20
C MET A 95 0.24 -4.81 -5.34
N ASP A 96 -0.84 -5.51 -4.95
CA ASP A 96 -0.93 -6.96 -5.12
C ASP A 96 -0.81 -7.36 -6.60
N PHE A 97 -1.53 -6.67 -7.48
CA PHE A 97 -1.44 -6.90 -8.93
C PHE A 97 -0.01 -6.75 -9.45
N LYS A 98 0.66 -5.63 -9.14
CA LYS A 98 2.04 -5.37 -9.60
C LYS A 98 3.03 -6.40 -9.05
N THR A 99 2.85 -6.83 -7.81
CA THR A 99 3.69 -7.85 -7.17
C THR A 99 3.54 -9.19 -7.87
N ARG A 100 2.30 -9.67 -8.07
CA ARG A 100 2.03 -10.94 -8.78
C ARG A 100 2.48 -10.91 -10.23
N LEU A 101 2.26 -9.79 -10.92
CA LEU A 101 2.70 -9.60 -12.28
C LEU A 101 4.23 -9.69 -12.43
N THR A 102 4.96 -9.07 -11.50
CA THR A 102 6.43 -9.08 -11.51
C THR A 102 6.98 -10.47 -11.16
N PHE A 103 6.32 -11.20 -10.25
CA PHE A 103 6.66 -12.58 -9.93
C PHE A 103 6.44 -13.53 -11.12
N GLY A 104 5.42 -13.27 -11.98
CA GLY A 104 5.13 -14.09 -13.15
C GLY A 104 4.85 -15.56 -12.81
N GLU A 105 5.52 -16.47 -13.46
CA GLU A 105 5.47 -17.93 -13.21
C GLU A 105 6.64 -18.41 -12.32
N GLY A 106 7.43 -17.49 -11.78
CA GLY A 106 8.60 -17.80 -10.96
C GLY A 106 9.90 -17.88 -11.74
N VAL A 107 10.94 -18.45 -11.10
CA VAL A 107 12.27 -18.55 -11.68
C VAL A 107 12.33 -19.64 -12.74
N GLN A 108 12.94 -19.28 -13.85
CA GLN A 108 13.29 -20.16 -14.95
C GLN A 108 14.80 -20.24 -15.08
N VAL A 109 15.35 -21.46 -15.18
CA VAL A 109 16.76 -21.73 -15.43
C VAL A 109 16.96 -21.97 -16.91
N LEU A 110 17.83 -21.20 -17.53
CA LEU A 110 18.07 -21.22 -18.95
C LEU A 110 19.55 -21.54 -19.21
N ARG A 111 19.85 -22.16 -20.35
CA ARG A 111 21.22 -22.36 -20.83
C ARG A 111 21.41 -21.59 -22.13
N ARG A 112 22.44 -20.77 -22.16
CA ARG A 112 22.83 -20.03 -23.37
C ARG A 112 23.94 -20.75 -24.08
N THR A 113 23.65 -21.27 -25.28
CA THR A 113 24.60 -21.95 -26.14
C THR A 113 24.77 -21.22 -27.46
N ARG A 114 25.89 -21.44 -28.13
CA ARG A 114 26.11 -20.93 -29.47
C ARG A 114 25.87 -22.08 -30.48
N GLY A 115 24.86 -21.90 -31.32
CA GLY A 115 24.58 -22.86 -32.38
C GLY A 115 25.70 -22.89 -33.46
N GLU A 116 25.70 -23.92 -34.29
CA GLU A 116 26.64 -24.09 -35.41
C GLU A 116 26.54 -22.95 -36.43
N ASP A 117 25.38 -22.33 -36.53
CA ASP A 117 25.11 -21.14 -37.33
C ASP A 117 25.64 -19.82 -36.74
N GLY A 118 26.34 -19.91 -35.60
CA GLY A 118 26.86 -18.75 -34.85
C GLY A 118 25.83 -17.98 -34.09
N ARG A 119 24.54 -18.34 -34.15
CA ARG A 119 23.45 -17.70 -33.39
C ARG A 119 23.43 -18.20 -31.96
N ILE A 120 23.01 -17.31 -31.06
CA ILE A 120 22.80 -17.66 -29.65
C ILE A 120 21.45 -18.40 -29.55
N LYS A 121 21.48 -19.61 -29.01
CA LYS A 121 20.30 -20.38 -28.61
C LYS A 121 20.14 -20.29 -27.09
N VAL A 122 18.92 -20.09 -26.64
CA VAL A 122 18.55 -20.08 -25.22
C VAL A 122 17.54 -21.19 -25.04
N GLU A 123 17.86 -22.16 -24.21
CA GLU A 123 17.03 -23.33 -23.96
C GLU A 123 16.73 -23.43 -22.47
N GLU A 124 15.56 -23.93 -22.14
CA GLU A 124 15.19 -24.20 -20.75
C GLU A 124 15.92 -25.44 -20.25
N VAL A 125 16.52 -25.35 -19.07
CA VAL A 125 17.28 -26.45 -18.45
C VAL A 125 16.33 -27.29 -17.61
N LEU A 126 16.40 -28.61 -17.83
CA LEU A 126 15.60 -29.55 -17.05
C LEU A 126 16.29 -29.89 -15.72
N PRO A 127 15.54 -30.25 -14.67
CA PRO A 127 16.09 -30.64 -13.36
C PRO A 127 17.08 -31.80 -13.43
N SER A 128 16.94 -32.69 -14.42
CA SER A 128 17.86 -33.81 -14.65
C SER A 128 19.22 -33.40 -15.19
N GLU A 129 19.33 -32.22 -15.80
CA GLU A 129 20.58 -31.74 -16.42
C GLU A 129 21.46 -30.99 -15.41
N GLU A 130 20.86 -30.26 -14.48
CA GLU A 130 21.56 -29.50 -13.43
C GLU A 130 20.92 -29.76 -12.06
N PRO A 131 20.98 -30.99 -11.54
CA PRO A 131 20.25 -31.38 -10.33
C PRO A 131 20.66 -30.57 -9.10
N GLU A 132 21.94 -30.21 -9.00
CA GLU A 132 22.44 -29.39 -7.88
C GLU A 132 21.79 -28.03 -7.81
N VAL A 133 21.55 -27.37 -8.95
CA VAL A 133 20.92 -26.05 -9.03
C VAL A 133 19.45 -26.14 -8.59
N PHE A 134 18.73 -27.12 -9.12
CA PHE A 134 17.31 -27.27 -8.79
C PHE A 134 17.09 -27.74 -7.35
N GLU A 135 17.96 -28.59 -6.81
CA GLU A 135 17.94 -28.96 -5.39
C GLU A 135 18.18 -27.73 -4.52
N TRP A 136 19.19 -26.92 -4.83
CA TRP A 136 19.47 -25.68 -4.10
C TRP A 136 18.27 -24.71 -4.13
N LEU A 137 17.65 -24.49 -5.30
CA LEU A 137 16.46 -23.65 -5.46
C LEU A 137 15.29 -24.16 -4.61
N SER A 138 15.08 -25.48 -4.59
CA SER A 138 14.02 -26.12 -3.80
C SER A 138 14.27 -25.99 -2.30
N LEU A 139 15.47 -26.29 -1.82
CA LEU A 139 15.85 -26.17 -0.41
C LEU A 139 15.71 -24.74 0.13
N ASN A 140 15.96 -23.75 -0.73
CA ASN A 140 15.83 -22.34 -0.38
C ASN A 140 14.40 -21.79 -0.57
N ASN A 141 13.45 -22.61 -1.06
CA ASN A 141 12.11 -22.14 -1.41
C ASN A 141 12.15 -20.83 -2.22
N TYR A 142 12.93 -20.86 -3.31
CA TYR A 142 13.35 -19.63 -3.99
C TYR A 142 12.19 -18.84 -4.57
N ASN A 143 11.07 -19.47 -4.93
CA ASN A 143 9.88 -18.76 -5.38
C ASN A 143 9.24 -17.91 -4.26
N LYS A 144 9.21 -18.41 -3.02
CA LYS A 144 8.77 -17.62 -1.86
C LYS A 144 9.72 -16.45 -1.62
N PHE A 145 11.02 -16.70 -1.66
CA PHE A 145 12.05 -15.68 -1.51
C PHE A 145 11.90 -14.55 -2.55
N ILE A 146 11.64 -14.87 -3.83
CA ILE A 146 11.38 -13.85 -4.86
C ILE A 146 10.13 -13.06 -4.54
N MET A 147 9.05 -13.71 -4.12
CA MET A 147 7.80 -13.03 -3.81
C MET A 147 7.98 -12.00 -2.67
N GLU A 148 8.79 -12.33 -1.66
CA GLU A 148 9.15 -11.44 -0.56
C GLU A 148 9.96 -10.23 -1.08
N ILE A 149 10.98 -10.47 -1.89
CA ILE A 149 11.79 -9.39 -2.51
C ILE A 149 10.94 -8.49 -3.40
N VAL A 150 10.11 -9.07 -4.26
CA VAL A 150 9.24 -8.28 -5.15
C VAL A 150 8.30 -7.40 -4.36
N SER A 151 7.72 -7.92 -3.27
CA SER A 151 6.84 -7.14 -2.39
C SER A 151 7.54 -5.91 -1.83
N ASP A 152 8.75 -6.07 -1.32
CA ASP A 152 9.55 -4.97 -0.78
C ASP A 152 9.98 -3.99 -1.88
N LEU A 153 10.42 -4.48 -3.05
CA LEU A 153 10.79 -3.63 -4.19
C LEU A 153 9.60 -2.81 -4.70
N LYS A 154 8.39 -3.37 -4.73
CA LYS A 154 7.20 -2.61 -5.14
C LYS A 154 6.78 -1.56 -4.12
N LEU A 155 6.90 -1.86 -2.82
CA LEU A 155 6.52 -0.93 -1.75
C LEU A 155 7.57 0.16 -1.51
N PHE A 156 8.85 -0.19 -1.54
CA PHE A 156 9.92 0.68 -1.04
C PHE A 156 10.98 1.02 -2.07
N TYR A 157 11.00 0.35 -3.23
CA TYR A 157 12.11 0.35 -4.19
C TYR A 157 13.43 -0.19 -3.64
N ASP A 158 13.43 -0.66 -2.40
CA ASP A 158 14.57 -1.27 -1.73
C ASP A 158 14.17 -2.63 -1.18
N SER A 159 15.07 -3.60 -1.30
CA SER A 159 14.95 -4.91 -0.67
C SER A 159 16.32 -5.39 -0.20
N PHE A 160 16.35 -6.28 0.77
CA PHE A 160 17.59 -6.76 1.38
C PHE A 160 17.67 -8.28 1.32
N VAL A 161 18.80 -8.76 0.81
CA VAL A 161 19.08 -10.19 0.65
C VAL A 161 20.24 -10.58 1.55
N GLU A 162 20.04 -11.52 2.45
CA GLU A 162 21.09 -12.11 3.26
C GLU A 162 21.61 -13.39 2.61
N TYR A 163 22.92 -13.47 2.41
CA TYR A 163 23.65 -14.66 1.98
C TYR A 163 24.27 -15.35 3.19
N ILE A 164 24.02 -16.64 3.34
CA ILE A 164 24.57 -17.46 4.43
C ILE A 164 25.49 -18.50 3.79
N PHE A 165 26.76 -18.42 4.15
CA PHE A 165 27.79 -19.34 3.66
C PHE A 165 27.85 -20.60 4.53
N SER A 166 28.36 -21.67 3.92
CA SER A 166 28.81 -22.87 4.63
C SER A 166 29.91 -22.52 5.64
N ASN A 167 30.09 -23.36 6.65
CA ASN A 167 31.10 -23.12 7.67
C ASN A 167 32.53 -23.03 7.12
N ASP A 168 32.81 -23.76 6.02
CA ASP A 168 34.08 -23.72 5.32
C ASP A 168 34.26 -22.51 4.36
N GLY A 169 33.22 -21.66 4.24
CA GLY A 169 33.24 -20.45 3.40
C GLY A 169 33.22 -20.67 1.91
N LYS A 170 33.07 -21.92 1.42
CA LYS A 170 33.23 -22.22 0.01
C LYS A 170 32.00 -21.99 -0.84
N SER A 171 30.79 -22.17 -0.25
CA SER A 171 29.53 -22.11 -0.96
C SER A 171 28.48 -21.31 -0.17
N ILE A 172 27.52 -20.71 -0.87
CA ILE A 172 26.33 -20.11 -0.29
C ILE A 172 25.29 -21.22 -0.17
N VAL A 173 24.94 -21.56 1.08
CA VAL A 173 23.97 -22.61 1.38
C VAL A 173 22.55 -22.09 1.47
N GLN A 174 22.37 -20.82 1.88
CA GLN A 174 21.05 -20.24 2.06
C GLN A 174 21.03 -18.77 1.66
N VAL A 175 19.89 -18.35 1.10
CA VAL A 175 19.50 -16.94 0.93
C VAL A 175 18.23 -16.65 1.69
N LYS A 176 18.11 -15.42 2.21
CA LYS A 176 16.92 -14.94 2.91
C LYS A 176 16.58 -13.52 2.47
N ALA A 177 15.31 -13.26 2.28
CA ALA A 177 14.80 -11.90 2.23
C ALA A 177 14.69 -11.36 3.67
N LEU A 178 15.23 -10.17 3.89
CA LEU A 178 15.07 -9.44 5.15
C LEU A 178 14.10 -8.31 4.92
N GLU A 179 13.09 -8.21 5.76
CA GLU A 179 12.03 -7.21 5.62
C GLU A 179 12.62 -5.79 5.56
N ALA A 180 12.33 -5.09 4.46
CA ALA A 180 12.87 -3.75 4.25
C ALA A 180 12.37 -2.73 5.28
N CYS A 181 11.18 -2.94 5.84
CA CYS A 181 10.64 -2.08 6.90
C CYS A 181 11.44 -2.17 8.21
N LEU A 182 12.08 -3.31 8.49
CA LEU A 182 12.89 -3.56 9.68
C LEU A 182 14.40 -3.34 9.45
N SER A 183 14.79 -3.08 8.21
CA SER A 183 16.17 -2.96 7.76
C SER A 183 16.62 -1.50 7.71
N ARG A 184 17.86 -1.24 8.18
CA ARG A 184 18.53 0.04 8.04
C ARG A 184 19.96 -0.18 7.57
N ILE A 185 20.53 0.81 6.90
CA ILE A 185 21.93 0.82 6.46
C ILE A 185 22.73 1.85 7.27
N SER A 186 24.00 1.56 7.46
CA SER A 186 24.87 2.46 8.20
C SER A 186 25.10 3.77 7.44
N LYS A 187 25.55 4.77 8.18
CA LYS A 187 26.04 6.01 7.59
C LYS A 187 27.22 5.70 6.66
N TYR A 188 27.37 6.54 5.65
CA TYR A 188 28.49 6.48 4.73
C TYR A 188 29.80 6.77 5.47
N ASP A 189 30.76 5.85 5.42
CA ASP A 189 32.08 6.05 5.97
C ASP A 189 32.97 6.75 4.93
N LYS A 190 33.43 7.96 5.28
CA LYS A 190 34.30 8.78 4.42
C LYS A 190 35.69 8.19 4.22
N ASN A 191 36.16 7.32 5.13
CA ASN A 191 37.48 6.71 5.02
C ASN A 191 37.48 5.55 4.03
N THR A 192 36.44 4.72 4.08
CA THR A 192 36.30 3.54 3.20
C THR A 192 35.52 3.84 1.93
N ASN A 193 34.86 5.03 1.86
CA ASN A 193 33.96 5.43 0.79
C ASN A 193 32.82 4.44 0.57
N ARG A 194 32.29 3.83 1.65
CA ARG A 194 31.29 2.79 1.60
C ARG A 194 30.24 2.91 2.70
N ILE A 195 29.11 2.27 2.48
CA ILE A 195 28.13 1.92 3.50
C ILE A 195 28.45 0.47 3.90
N GLU A 196 28.94 0.25 5.11
CA GLU A 196 29.55 -1.02 5.49
C GLU A 196 28.62 -2.00 6.18
N TRP A 197 27.54 -1.49 6.80
CA TRP A 197 26.72 -2.29 7.71
C TRP A 197 25.25 -2.21 7.37
N HIS A 198 24.62 -3.36 7.46
CA HIS A 198 23.16 -3.52 7.51
C HIS A 198 22.77 -3.79 8.96
N GLY A 199 21.73 -3.09 9.46
CA GLY A 199 21.12 -3.30 10.77
C GLY A 199 19.71 -3.84 10.63
N TYR A 200 19.39 -4.85 11.41
CA TYR A 200 18.05 -5.43 11.49
C TYR A 200 17.50 -5.31 12.89
N ASN A 201 16.36 -4.65 13.04
CA ASN A 201 15.70 -4.44 14.34
C ASN A 201 14.18 -4.37 14.15
N SER A 202 13.44 -4.92 15.10
CA SER A 202 11.97 -4.88 15.12
C SER A 202 11.39 -3.50 15.46
N ASP A 203 12.12 -2.66 16.18
CA ASP A 203 11.68 -1.31 16.57
C ASP A 203 12.84 -0.30 16.58
N TRP A 204 12.94 0.47 15.50
CA TRP A 204 13.92 1.52 15.34
C TRP A 204 13.59 2.82 16.08
N ARG A 205 12.34 3.02 16.51
CA ARG A 205 11.91 4.20 17.28
C ARG A 205 12.35 4.15 18.71
N CYS A 206 12.59 2.95 19.25
CA CYS A 206 13.14 2.77 20.59
C CYS A 206 14.62 3.13 20.61
N LYS A 207 14.98 4.17 21.34
CA LYS A 207 16.39 4.60 21.52
C LYS A 207 17.31 3.53 22.15
N SER A 208 16.73 2.48 22.73
CA SER A 208 17.43 1.31 23.26
C SER A 208 17.51 0.22 22.19
N ALA A 209 18.23 0.50 21.11
CA ALA A 209 18.39 -0.45 20.01
C ALA A 209 19.39 -1.59 20.36
N SER A 210 19.42 -2.06 21.62
CA SER A 210 20.29 -3.14 22.08
C SER A 210 20.05 -4.49 21.37
N ASP A 211 18.88 -4.65 20.75
CA ASP A 211 18.51 -5.87 20.01
C ASP A 211 18.84 -5.83 18.52
N THR A 212 19.46 -4.75 18.04
CA THR A 212 19.89 -4.63 16.66
C THR A 212 20.96 -5.66 16.32
N VAL A 213 20.75 -6.41 15.25
CA VAL A 213 21.75 -7.29 14.67
C VAL A 213 22.41 -6.58 13.51
N ALA A 214 23.72 -6.41 13.55
CA ALA A 214 24.50 -5.82 12.46
C ALA A 214 25.16 -6.92 11.62
N THR A 215 24.99 -6.83 10.30
CA THR A 215 25.59 -7.74 9.33
C THR A 215 26.37 -6.92 8.29
N PRO A 216 27.54 -7.37 7.84
CA PRO A 216 28.29 -6.69 6.77
C PRO A 216 27.42 -6.50 5.54
N LEU A 217 27.35 -5.25 5.05
CA LEU A 217 26.66 -4.91 3.81
C LEU A 217 27.67 -5.01 2.65
N LEU A 218 27.27 -5.63 1.56
CA LEU A 218 28.04 -5.66 0.32
C LEU A 218 27.98 -4.29 -0.35
N ASP A 219 29.02 -3.98 -1.11
CA ASP A 219 29.07 -2.77 -1.92
C ASP A 219 27.82 -2.68 -2.82
N ARG A 220 27.19 -1.52 -2.88
CA ARG A 220 25.93 -1.34 -3.60
C ARG A 220 26.09 -1.42 -5.11
N ASP A 221 27.23 -0.93 -5.61
CA ASP A 221 27.50 -0.87 -7.05
C ASP A 221 28.22 -2.13 -7.55
N TYR A 222 29.08 -2.72 -6.70
CA TYR A 222 29.92 -3.85 -7.06
C TYR A 222 29.83 -5.02 -6.07
N PRO A 223 28.62 -5.56 -5.77
CA PRO A 223 28.43 -6.54 -4.70
C PRO A 223 29.22 -7.85 -4.93
N MET A 224 29.30 -8.33 -6.17
CA MET A 224 30.06 -9.53 -6.51
C MET A 224 31.55 -9.34 -6.30
N TRP A 225 32.09 -8.19 -6.68
CA TRP A 225 33.52 -7.90 -6.52
C TRP A 225 33.89 -7.79 -5.05
N ASP A 226 33.11 -7.06 -4.25
CA ASP A 226 33.30 -6.91 -2.82
C ASP A 226 33.21 -8.26 -2.10
N LEU A 227 32.21 -9.09 -2.43
CA LEU A 227 32.07 -10.43 -1.87
C LEU A 227 33.28 -11.31 -2.18
N LYS A 228 33.77 -11.32 -3.42
CA LYS A 228 34.96 -12.08 -3.80
C LYS A 228 36.22 -11.63 -3.06
N GLN A 229 36.37 -10.32 -2.78
CA GLN A 229 37.46 -9.83 -1.96
C GLN A 229 37.36 -10.33 -0.51
N ARG A 230 36.19 -10.18 0.12
CA ARG A 230 35.94 -10.63 1.50
C ARG A 230 36.11 -12.13 1.70
N MET A 231 35.84 -12.90 0.64
CA MET A 231 36.06 -14.36 0.64
C MET A 231 37.46 -14.80 0.17
N GLY A 232 38.40 -13.87 0.02
CA GLY A 232 39.76 -14.16 -0.40
C GLY A 232 39.96 -14.67 -1.86
N LYS A 233 38.88 -14.61 -2.67
CA LYS A 233 38.95 -15.02 -4.09
C LYS A 233 39.62 -13.93 -4.95
N LEU A 234 39.55 -12.67 -4.55
CA LEU A 234 40.22 -11.54 -5.17
C LEU A 234 41.15 -10.84 -4.18
N PRO A 235 42.22 -10.18 -4.63
CA PRO A 235 43.09 -9.43 -3.75
C PRO A 235 42.36 -8.22 -3.16
N ASN A 236 42.69 -7.89 -1.90
CA ASN A 236 42.24 -6.64 -1.24
C ASN A 236 43.07 -5.44 -1.74
N ALA A 237 42.83 -4.25 -1.18
CA ALA A 237 43.57 -3.04 -1.54
C ALA A 237 45.08 -3.14 -1.34
N ASP A 238 45.53 -4.02 -0.42
CA ASP A 238 46.97 -4.30 -0.16
C ASP A 238 47.54 -5.39 -1.06
N GLY A 239 46.79 -5.88 -2.03
CA GLY A 239 47.20 -6.94 -2.94
C GLY A 239 47.21 -8.36 -2.36
N LYS A 240 46.72 -8.54 -1.13
CA LYS A 240 46.67 -9.82 -0.43
C LYS A 240 45.29 -10.49 -0.63
N LYS A 241 45.33 -11.82 -0.75
CA LYS A 241 44.13 -12.67 -0.74
C LYS A 241 43.97 -13.24 0.64
N GLU A 242 43.14 -12.59 1.46
CA GLU A 242 42.85 -12.99 2.83
C GLU A 242 41.33 -13.28 2.94
N GLU A 243 41.00 -14.48 3.39
CA GLU A 243 39.62 -14.87 3.65
C GLU A 243 39.14 -14.27 4.97
N GLY A 244 38.04 -13.51 4.94
CA GLY A 244 37.39 -12.98 6.12
C GLY A 244 36.70 -14.07 6.96
N LYS A 245 36.45 -13.74 8.22
CA LYS A 245 35.76 -14.63 9.16
C LYS A 245 34.23 -14.62 9.02
N ASP A 246 33.69 -13.60 8.37
CA ASP A 246 32.26 -13.45 8.24
C ASP A 246 31.69 -14.51 7.29
N ARG A 247 30.55 -15.08 7.67
CA ARG A 247 29.82 -16.10 6.91
C ARG A 247 28.43 -15.62 6.52
N ARG A 248 28.10 -14.38 6.83
CA ARG A 248 26.84 -13.72 6.46
C ARG A 248 27.12 -12.36 5.87
N PHE A 249 26.45 -12.07 4.77
CA PHE A 249 26.56 -10.80 4.08
C PHE A 249 25.19 -10.39 3.60
N VAL A 250 24.91 -9.10 3.61
CA VAL A 250 23.64 -8.55 3.10
C VAL A 250 23.92 -7.77 1.82
N GLN A 251 23.10 -7.96 0.82
CA GLN A 251 23.03 -7.13 -0.37
C GLN A 251 21.77 -6.29 -0.35
N MET A 252 21.89 -5.02 -0.65
CA MET A 252 20.75 -4.14 -0.90
C MET A 252 20.46 -4.13 -2.40
N LEU A 253 19.25 -4.52 -2.77
CA LEU A 253 18.70 -4.38 -4.12
C LEU A 253 17.89 -3.08 -4.16
N SER A 254 18.16 -2.22 -5.13
CA SER A 254 17.48 -0.92 -5.19
C SER A 254 17.07 -0.54 -6.60
N VAL A 255 15.87 0.02 -6.73
CA VAL A 255 15.44 0.74 -7.92
C VAL A 255 15.88 2.20 -7.76
N PRO A 256 16.72 2.76 -8.65
CA PRO A 256 17.27 4.10 -8.49
C PRO A 256 16.18 5.18 -8.39
N SER A 257 16.36 6.11 -7.46
CA SER A 257 15.50 7.30 -7.30
C SER A 257 16.35 8.56 -7.28
N PRO A 258 16.07 9.58 -8.09
CA PRO A 258 16.83 10.83 -8.11
C PRO A 258 16.82 11.53 -6.74
N GLY A 259 17.97 12.07 -6.33
CA GLY A 259 18.13 12.81 -5.08
C GLY A 259 18.07 11.96 -3.81
N ARG A 260 18.07 10.63 -3.92
CA ARG A 260 18.04 9.69 -2.80
C ARG A 260 19.34 8.89 -2.76
N PHE A 261 20.10 9.06 -1.68
CA PHE A 261 21.40 8.41 -1.54
C PHE A 261 21.32 7.13 -0.71
N PHE A 262 20.66 7.18 0.45
CA PHE A 262 20.60 6.02 1.36
C PHE A 262 19.49 5.05 0.97
N TYR A 263 18.26 5.55 0.81
CA TYR A 263 17.09 4.75 0.50
C TYR A 263 16.35 5.31 -0.71
N SER A 264 15.85 4.43 -1.54
CA SER A 264 15.04 4.83 -2.68
C SER A 264 13.65 5.30 -2.26
N MET A 265 13.01 6.09 -3.10
CA MET A 265 11.63 6.52 -2.92
C MET A 265 10.83 6.17 -4.17
N PRO A 266 9.76 5.36 -4.05
CA PRO A 266 8.95 4.98 -5.19
C PRO A 266 8.24 6.19 -5.81
N TYR A 267 8.21 6.28 -7.15
CA TYR A 267 7.49 7.35 -7.85
C TYR A 267 5.98 7.33 -7.55
N TRP A 268 5.41 6.15 -7.33
CA TRP A 268 4.01 6.01 -6.95
C TRP A 268 3.68 6.62 -5.59
N TYR A 269 4.67 6.92 -4.75
CA TYR A 269 4.47 7.59 -3.46
C TYR A 269 3.80 8.98 -3.62
N SER A 270 3.86 9.56 -4.82
CA SER A 270 3.11 10.75 -5.20
C SER A 270 1.60 10.63 -4.95
N VAL A 271 1.05 9.41 -4.97
CA VAL A 271 -0.35 9.12 -4.66
C VAL A 271 -0.72 9.63 -3.25
N PHE A 272 0.16 9.43 -2.26
CA PHE A 272 -0.07 9.92 -0.90
C PHE A 272 0.11 11.44 -0.75
N ARG A 273 0.87 12.07 -1.67
CA ARG A 273 1.18 13.50 -1.62
C ARG A 273 0.22 14.36 -2.43
N SER A 274 -0.49 13.80 -3.38
CA SER A 274 -1.37 14.54 -4.30
C SER A 274 -2.72 14.93 -3.67
N GLY A 275 -3.02 14.44 -2.46
CA GLY A 275 -4.33 14.63 -1.82
C GLY A 275 -5.43 13.66 -2.31
N TRP A 276 -5.23 12.98 -3.45
CA TRP A 276 -6.23 12.04 -3.99
C TRP A 276 -6.45 10.80 -3.12
N PHE A 277 -5.41 10.37 -2.43
CA PHE A 277 -5.51 9.29 -1.45
C PHE A 277 -6.45 9.65 -0.29
N ASP A 278 -6.26 10.83 0.28
CA ASP A 278 -7.10 11.31 1.39
C ASP A 278 -8.52 11.62 0.92
N PHE A 279 -8.67 12.20 -0.29
CA PHE A 279 -9.97 12.44 -0.89
C PHE A 279 -10.75 11.13 -1.11
N SER A 280 -10.11 10.09 -1.64
CA SER A 280 -10.73 8.77 -1.81
C SER A 280 -11.23 8.18 -0.49
N ASN A 281 -10.43 8.26 0.56
CA ASN A 281 -10.81 7.79 1.89
C ASN A 281 -11.91 8.66 2.52
N PHE A 282 -11.87 9.97 2.27
CA PHE A 282 -12.89 10.92 2.74
C PHE A 282 -14.26 10.63 2.12
N ILE A 283 -14.36 10.34 0.83
CA ILE A 283 -15.64 10.00 0.19
C ILE A 283 -16.29 8.81 0.89
N ILE A 284 -15.50 7.81 1.28
CA ILE A 284 -16.00 6.62 1.99
C ILE A 284 -16.52 7.02 3.38
N ASP A 285 -15.75 7.79 4.15
CA ASP A 285 -16.14 8.24 5.48
C ASP A 285 -17.37 9.17 5.41
N PHE A 286 -17.42 10.03 4.39
CA PHE A 286 -18.58 10.90 4.16
C PHE A 286 -19.85 10.10 3.85
N LYS A 287 -19.80 9.15 2.90
CA LYS A 287 -20.94 8.28 2.58
C LYS A 287 -21.40 7.48 3.80
N LYS A 288 -20.47 6.95 4.59
CA LYS A 288 -20.76 6.25 5.82
C LYS A 288 -21.47 7.15 6.82
N ASN A 289 -20.98 8.38 7.01
CA ASN A 289 -21.59 9.34 7.92
C ASN A 289 -22.98 9.78 7.44
N VAL A 290 -23.17 9.98 6.13
CA VAL A 290 -24.49 10.29 5.57
C VAL A 290 -25.47 9.14 5.80
N LEU A 291 -25.05 7.89 5.62
CA LEU A 291 -25.89 6.71 5.86
C LEU A 291 -26.17 6.48 7.34
N MET A 292 -25.20 6.75 8.23
CA MET A 292 -25.38 6.58 9.68
C MET A 292 -26.15 7.74 10.31
N ASN A 293 -25.95 8.95 9.78
CA ASN A 293 -26.60 10.17 10.27
C ASN A 293 -27.75 10.58 9.35
N GLU A 294 -28.49 9.64 8.76
CA GLU A 294 -29.71 9.95 7.99
C GLU A 294 -30.76 10.71 8.80
N MET A 295 -30.32 11.73 9.53
CA MET A 295 -31.14 12.80 10.09
C MET A 295 -31.35 13.93 9.06
N VAL A 296 -31.47 13.60 7.78
CA VAL A 296 -32.22 14.50 6.92
C VAL A 296 -33.66 14.22 7.25
N PRO A 297 -34.40 15.20 7.78
CA PRO A 297 -35.80 14.99 8.09
C PRO A 297 -36.49 14.49 6.82
N LYS A 298 -36.94 13.22 6.83
CA LYS A 298 -37.65 12.62 5.70
C LYS A 298 -39.01 13.21 5.53
N HIS A 299 -39.56 13.68 6.63
CA HIS A 299 -40.93 14.19 6.73
C HIS A 299 -40.98 15.48 7.52
N ILE A 300 -41.79 16.42 7.07
CA ILE A 300 -42.26 17.55 7.89
C ILE A 300 -43.65 17.19 8.38
N ILE A 301 -43.81 17.16 9.69
CA ILE A 301 -45.08 16.79 10.32
C ILE A 301 -45.71 18.04 10.88
N TYR A 302 -46.82 18.42 10.32
CA TYR A 302 -47.61 19.53 10.82
C TYR A 302 -48.72 18.96 11.71
N ILE A 303 -48.75 19.38 12.99
CA ILE A 303 -49.75 18.98 13.97
C ILE A 303 -50.48 20.22 14.41
N GLN A 304 -51.82 20.22 14.27
CA GLN A 304 -52.64 21.33 14.71
C GLN A 304 -52.68 21.43 16.25
N GLU A 305 -52.67 22.65 16.77
CA GLU A 305 -52.74 22.91 18.21
C GLU A 305 -53.99 22.30 18.88
N GLN A 306 -55.11 22.31 18.19
CA GLN A 306 -56.36 21.69 18.65
C GLN A 306 -56.25 20.19 18.89
N TYR A 307 -55.37 19.49 18.14
CA TYR A 307 -55.08 18.07 18.35
C TYR A 307 -54.39 17.84 19.70
N TYR A 308 -53.45 18.68 20.05
CA TYR A 308 -52.79 18.60 21.37
C TYR A 308 -53.79 18.91 22.50
N GLU A 309 -54.74 19.83 22.31
CA GLU A 309 -55.77 20.11 23.31
C GLU A 309 -56.68 18.91 23.54
N LYS A 310 -57.02 18.15 22.49
CA LYS A 310 -57.77 16.88 22.63
C LYS A 310 -56.97 15.86 23.44
N LEU A 311 -55.66 15.69 23.15
CA LEU A 311 -54.79 14.78 23.88
C LEU A 311 -54.66 15.16 25.36
N TYR A 312 -54.52 16.45 25.66
CA TYR A 312 -54.46 16.93 27.05
C TYR A 312 -55.75 16.65 27.82
N LYS A 313 -56.90 16.86 27.20
CA LYS A 313 -58.19 16.54 27.79
C LYS A 313 -58.38 15.05 28.04
N GLN A 314 -58.01 14.20 27.09
CA GLN A 314 -58.06 12.75 27.23
C GLN A 314 -57.14 12.22 28.34
N ALA A 315 -55.98 12.82 28.48
CA ALA A 315 -54.99 12.45 29.50
C ALA A 315 -55.27 13.10 30.88
N GLY A 316 -56.24 14.02 30.98
CA GLY A 316 -56.54 14.76 32.22
C GLY A 316 -55.42 15.72 32.63
N ALA A 317 -54.58 16.15 31.70
CA ALA A 317 -53.42 17.01 31.95
C ALA A 317 -53.85 18.47 32.08
N VAL A 318 -53.76 19.03 33.30
CA VAL A 318 -54.18 20.44 33.62
C VAL A 318 -52.91 21.30 33.76
N GLU A 319 -51.87 20.79 34.42
CA GLU A 319 -50.67 21.56 34.66
C GLU A 319 -49.72 21.57 33.42
N ILE A 320 -48.88 22.60 33.31
CA ILE A 320 -47.95 22.79 32.20
C ILE A 320 -46.97 21.60 32.09
N LYS A 321 -46.54 21.03 33.21
CA LYS A 321 -45.65 19.89 33.25
C LYS A 321 -46.31 18.62 32.68
N ASP A 322 -47.55 18.36 33.08
CA ASP A 322 -48.33 17.20 32.60
C ASP A 322 -48.57 17.29 31.09
N LYS A 323 -48.86 18.50 30.59
CA LYS A 323 -49.04 18.76 29.16
C LYS A 323 -47.73 18.50 28.38
N GLN A 324 -46.58 18.89 28.94
CA GLN A 324 -45.26 18.60 28.32
C GLN A 324 -44.96 17.11 28.31
N GLU A 325 -45.30 16.37 29.35
CA GLU A 325 -45.11 14.91 29.39
C GLU A 325 -45.97 14.22 28.35
N VAL A 326 -47.25 14.56 28.24
CA VAL A 326 -48.16 14.01 27.23
C VAL A 326 -47.65 14.30 25.81
N ARG A 327 -47.21 15.54 25.57
CA ARG A 327 -46.62 15.91 24.27
C ARG A 327 -45.34 15.13 23.94
N THR A 328 -44.45 14.97 24.91
CA THR A 328 -43.21 14.24 24.75
C THR A 328 -43.47 12.75 24.49
N LYS A 329 -44.45 12.17 25.19
CA LYS A 329 -44.86 10.77 24.99
C LYS A 329 -45.39 10.55 23.58
N PHE A 330 -46.30 11.39 23.13
CA PHE A 330 -46.86 11.34 21.78
C PHE A 330 -45.80 11.48 20.69
N LEU A 331 -44.84 12.41 20.84
CA LEU A 331 -43.76 12.59 19.89
C LEU A 331 -42.82 11.39 19.84
N LYS A 332 -42.59 10.73 20.97
CA LYS A 332 -41.83 9.47 21.00
C LYS A 332 -42.54 8.33 20.28
N GLU A 333 -43.82 8.16 20.55
CA GLU A 333 -44.63 7.13 19.85
C GLU A 333 -44.68 7.36 18.35
N LEU A 334 -44.74 8.62 17.92
CA LEU A 334 -44.70 9.00 16.51
C LEU A 334 -43.33 8.75 15.89
N ASP A 335 -42.25 9.02 16.59
CA ASP A 335 -40.87 8.77 16.16
C ASP A 335 -40.61 7.25 16.05
N GLU A 336 -41.01 6.47 17.05
CA GLU A 336 -40.92 5.00 17.02
C GLU A 336 -41.73 4.41 15.87
N PHE A 337 -42.89 4.97 15.56
CA PHE A 337 -43.72 4.55 14.45
C PHE A 337 -43.03 4.81 13.09
N LEU A 338 -42.48 6.01 12.92
CA LEU A 338 -41.84 6.42 11.65
C LEU A 338 -40.44 5.81 11.44
N ALA A 339 -39.68 5.54 12.52
CA ALA A 339 -38.33 5.02 12.49
C ALA A 339 -38.26 3.48 12.64
N GLY A 340 -39.31 2.82 13.14
CA GLY A 340 -39.30 1.40 13.46
C GLY A 340 -39.25 0.51 12.22
N LYS A 341 -38.21 -0.34 12.14
CA LYS A 341 -38.08 -1.36 11.09
C LYS A 341 -39.26 -2.34 11.01
N ASP A 342 -39.90 -2.57 12.15
CA ASP A 342 -41.01 -3.53 12.28
C ASP A 342 -42.36 -2.92 11.84
N ASN A 343 -42.42 -1.61 11.62
CA ASN A 343 -43.61 -0.89 11.21
C ASN A 343 -43.66 -0.55 9.70
N ALA A 344 -42.71 -1.07 8.93
CA ALA A 344 -42.72 -0.85 7.50
C ALA A 344 -43.98 -1.42 6.84
N GLY A 345 -44.83 -0.53 6.35
CA GLY A 345 -46.12 -0.87 5.73
C GLY A 345 -47.36 -0.71 6.62
N THR A 346 -47.20 -0.22 7.84
CA THR A 346 -48.34 0.13 8.69
C THR A 346 -48.80 1.56 8.41
N SER A 347 -50.08 1.83 8.57
CA SER A 347 -50.70 3.11 8.28
C SER A 347 -51.12 3.82 9.56
N ILE A 348 -50.85 5.12 9.65
CA ILE A 348 -51.41 5.98 10.71
C ILE A 348 -52.82 6.37 10.29
N VAL A 349 -53.80 6.09 11.17
CA VAL A 349 -55.14 6.58 10.99
C VAL A 349 -55.27 7.94 11.69
N SER A 350 -55.49 8.99 10.91
CA SER A 350 -55.76 10.32 11.43
C SER A 350 -57.23 10.68 11.19
N GLU A 351 -57.86 11.25 12.20
CA GLU A 351 -59.21 11.83 12.05
C GLU A 351 -59.10 13.14 11.30
N PHE A 352 -60.07 13.43 10.45
CA PHE A 352 -60.18 14.74 9.82
C PHE A 352 -61.48 15.40 10.24
N ALA A 353 -61.45 16.70 10.44
CA ALA A 353 -62.62 17.48 10.73
C ALA A 353 -63.00 18.33 9.50
N TYR A 354 -64.27 18.26 9.13
CA TYR A 354 -64.81 19.12 8.08
C TYR A 354 -65.36 20.41 8.69
N ASP A 355 -64.80 21.57 8.30
CA ASP A 355 -65.28 22.86 8.74
C ASP A 355 -66.38 23.35 7.81
N VAL A 356 -67.62 23.32 8.31
CA VAL A 356 -68.83 23.68 7.53
C VAL A 356 -68.81 25.14 7.13
N GLN A 357 -68.12 26.02 7.87
CA GLN A 357 -68.11 27.47 7.58
C GLN A 357 -67.10 27.83 6.46
N SER A 358 -65.98 27.15 6.38
CA SER A 358 -64.95 27.41 5.39
C SER A 358 -64.97 26.49 4.19
N ALA A 359 -65.86 25.47 4.19
CA ALA A 359 -65.95 24.40 3.18
C ALA A 359 -64.60 23.75 2.85
N ARG A 360 -63.72 23.62 3.84
CA ARG A 360 -62.41 23.02 3.67
C ARG A 360 -62.19 21.85 4.64
N GLU A 361 -61.54 20.81 4.13
CA GLU A 361 -61.08 19.71 4.98
C GLU A 361 -59.92 20.19 5.84
N ARG A 362 -60.01 20.01 7.16
CA ARG A 362 -58.90 20.24 8.09
C ARG A 362 -58.33 18.91 8.50
N LYS A 363 -57.12 18.64 8.06
CA LYS A 363 -56.32 17.48 8.49
C LYS A 363 -55.64 17.83 9.81
N GLU A 364 -55.87 17.05 10.86
CA GLU A 364 -55.26 17.32 12.19
C GLU A 364 -53.78 17.05 12.21
N ILE A 365 -53.31 16.06 11.43
CA ILE A 365 -51.92 15.75 11.22
C ILE A 365 -51.65 15.69 9.70
N LEU A 366 -50.69 16.46 9.22
CA LEU A 366 -50.23 16.42 7.84
C LEU A 366 -48.75 16.01 7.81
N ILE A 367 -48.45 14.96 7.12
CA ILE A 367 -47.08 14.48 6.92
C ILE A 367 -46.71 14.75 5.46
N GLU A 368 -45.73 15.61 5.25
CA GLU A 368 -45.19 15.91 3.94
C GLU A 368 -43.79 15.30 3.82
N GLU A 369 -43.56 14.53 2.75
CA GLU A 369 -42.21 14.08 2.43
C GLU A 369 -41.42 15.27 1.90
N ILE A 370 -40.20 15.43 2.42
CA ILE A 370 -39.26 16.41 1.89
C ILE A 370 -38.66 15.80 0.63
N ASP A 371 -38.99 16.38 -0.52
CA ASP A 371 -38.50 15.95 -1.80
C ASP A 371 -36.97 16.06 -1.82
N LYS A 372 -36.29 14.91 -1.90
CA LYS A 372 -34.83 14.82 -1.96
C LYS A 372 -34.39 15.01 -3.39
N ASP A 373 -34.19 16.25 -3.81
CA ASP A 373 -33.53 16.58 -5.09
C ASP A 373 -32.04 16.15 -5.14
N LYS A 374 -31.53 15.50 -4.11
CA LYS A 374 -30.16 14.97 -4.10
C LYS A 374 -30.18 13.49 -4.43
N LYS A 375 -30.09 13.21 -5.72
CA LYS A 375 -29.78 11.87 -6.24
C LYS A 375 -28.49 11.40 -5.60
N GLY A 376 -28.53 10.29 -4.85
CA GLY A 376 -27.32 9.65 -4.27
C GLY A 376 -26.29 9.18 -5.30
N GLY A 377 -26.42 9.64 -6.56
CA GLY A 377 -25.51 9.36 -7.67
C GLY A 377 -24.33 10.30 -7.79
N ASP A 378 -24.40 11.49 -7.26
CA ASP A 378 -23.36 12.53 -7.44
C ASP A 378 -21.98 12.09 -6.91
N TYR A 379 -21.97 11.31 -5.83
CA TYR A 379 -20.71 10.81 -5.24
C TYR A 379 -20.15 9.54 -5.91
N ILE A 380 -20.87 8.94 -6.87
CA ILE A 380 -20.39 7.77 -7.61
C ILE A 380 -19.31 8.21 -8.60
N GLU A 381 -19.53 9.34 -9.27
CA GLU A 381 -18.57 9.90 -10.23
C GLU A 381 -17.28 10.32 -9.53
N ASP A 382 -17.36 11.01 -8.39
CA ASP A 382 -16.21 11.39 -7.57
C ASP A 382 -15.41 10.15 -7.09
N SER A 383 -16.12 9.08 -6.69
CA SER A 383 -15.50 7.82 -6.27
C SER A 383 -14.80 7.11 -7.43
N GLU A 384 -15.40 7.15 -8.63
CA GLU A 384 -14.80 6.59 -9.85
C GLU A 384 -13.58 7.40 -10.28
N GLU A 385 -13.68 8.74 -10.28
CA GLU A 385 -12.57 9.62 -10.61
C GLU A 385 -11.39 9.40 -9.66
N SER A 386 -11.63 9.43 -8.36
CA SER A 386 -10.57 9.22 -7.37
C SER A 386 -9.87 7.87 -7.54
N SER A 387 -10.64 6.79 -7.78
CA SER A 387 -10.07 5.46 -8.03
C SER A 387 -9.24 5.41 -9.32
N ASN A 388 -9.69 6.08 -10.39
CA ASN A 388 -8.94 6.15 -11.65
C ASN A 388 -7.64 6.94 -11.50
N VAL A 389 -7.65 8.06 -10.77
CA VAL A 389 -6.43 8.84 -10.50
C VAL A 389 -5.45 8.06 -9.63
N LEU A 390 -5.93 7.32 -8.62
CA LEU A 390 -5.08 6.44 -7.82
C LEU A 390 -4.44 5.35 -8.69
N CYS A 391 -5.20 4.69 -9.57
CA CYS A 391 -4.67 3.70 -10.51
C CYS A 391 -3.61 4.31 -11.44
N TYR A 392 -3.87 5.50 -11.98
CA TYR A 392 -2.93 6.23 -12.83
C TYR A 392 -1.63 6.55 -12.09
N GLY A 393 -1.73 7.10 -10.86
CA GLY A 393 -0.57 7.38 -10.01
C GLY A 393 0.23 6.13 -9.62
N MET A 394 -0.45 4.97 -9.53
CA MET A 394 0.18 3.67 -9.34
C MET A 394 0.78 3.08 -10.63
N GLY A 395 0.53 3.69 -11.78
CA GLY A 395 0.97 3.23 -13.09
C GLY A 395 0.26 1.96 -13.57
N VAL A 396 -1.00 1.76 -13.17
CA VAL A 396 -1.83 0.62 -13.57
C VAL A 396 -3.09 1.16 -14.24
N HIS A 397 -3.47 0.58 -15.38
CA HIS A 397 -4.73 0.94 -16.02
C HIS A 397 -5.91 0.32 -15.25
N SER A 398 -6.90 1.13 -14.85
CA SER A 398 -8.02 0.68 -14.00
C SER A 398 -8.80 -0.50 -14.59
N SER A 399 -8.88 -0.58 -15.91
CA SER A 399 -9.54 -1.66 -16.63
C SER A 399 -8.90 -3.04 -16.43
N ILE A 400 -7.61 -3.15 -16.12
CA ILE A 400 -6.93 -4.44 -15.90
C ILE A 400 -7.36 -5.07 -14.57
N LEU A 401 -7.62 -4.24 -13.58
CA LEU A 401 -8.02 -4.68 -12.23
C LEU A 401 -9.51 -5.04 -12.13
N GLY A 402 -10.26 -4.80 -13.20
CA GLY A 402 -11.71 -4.91 -13.21
C GLY A 402 -12.39 -3.55 -13.15
N ASN A 403 -13.69 -3.55 -12.86
CA ASN A 403 -14.45 -2.31 -12.85
C ASN A 403 -14.11 -1.45 -11.63
N SER A 404 -13.88 -0.14 -11.88
CA SER A 404 -13.94 0.84 -10.81
C SER A 404 -15.28 0.78 -10.08
N PRO A 405 -15.30 0.97 -8.75
CA PRO A 405 -16.56 1.05 -8.03
C PRO A 405 -17.48 2.11 -8.64
N GLY A 406 -18.63 1.70 -9.19
CA GLY A 406 -19.65 2.63 -9.67
C GLY A 406 -20.21 2.35 -11.05
N LYS A 407 -19.41 2.15 -12.07
CA LYS A 407 -19.86 1.86 -13.44
C LYS A 407 -19.12 0.69 -14.06
N SER A 408 -19.89 -0.25 -14.65
CA SER A 408 -19.33 -1.36 -15.40
C SER A 408 -18.81 -0.86 -16.75
N LYS A 409 -17.50 -0.95 -16.96
CA LYS A 409 -16.87 -0.77 -18.28
C LYS A 409 -16.45 -2.13 -18.81
N THR A 410 -16.96 -2.49 -19.99
CA THR A 410 -16.50 -3.69 -20.70
C THR A 410 -15.15 -3.43 -21.33
N ILE A 411 -14.19 -4.31 -21.08
CA ILE A 411 -12.88 -4.30 -21.73
C ILE A 411 -12.93 -5.22 -22.96
N ASN A 412 -12.29 -4.77 -24.04
CA ASN A 412 -12.01 -5.62 -25.17
C ASN A 412 -10.84 -6.57 -24.83
N GLY A 413 -10.97 -7.87 -25.14
CA GLY A 413 -9.93 -8.87 -24.85
C GLY A 413 -8.58 -8.56 -25.51
N THR A 414 -8.55 -7.86 -26.62
CA THR A 414 -7.30 -7.39 -27.28
C THR A 414 -6.64 -6.28 -26.47
N GLU A 415 -7.42 -5.27 -26.04
CA GLU A 415 -6.94 -4.18 -25.21
C GLU A 415 -6.38 -4.71 -23.88
N ALA A 416 -7.08 -5.64 -23.22
CA ALA A 416 -6.62 -6.25 -21.97
C ALA A 416 -5.25 -6.93 -22.12
N ARG A 417 -5.01 -7.63 -23.25
CA ARG A 417 -3.72 -8.29 -23.52
C ARG A 417 -2.60 -7.29 -23.79
N GLU A 418 -2.88 -6.25 -24.56
CA GLU A 418 -1.89 -5.21 -24.84
C GLU A 418 -1.46 -4.48 -23.56
N LEU A 419 -2.44 -4.08 -22.74
CA LEU A 419 -2.18 -3.44 -21.46
C LEU A 419 -1.41 -4.37 -20.51
N PHE A 420 -1.74 -5.66 -20.46
CA PHE A 420 -1.02 -6.65 -19.66
C PHE A 420 0.42 -6.80 -20.13
N THR A 421 0.66 -6.86 -21.44
CA THR A 421 2.01 -6.96 -22.02
C THR A 421 2.85 -5.71 -21.71
N ILE A 422 2.25 -4.53 -21.78
CA ILE A 422 2.91 -3.26 -21.41
C ILE A 422 3.31 -3.31 -19.93
N GLN A 423 2.41 -3.75 -19.04
CA GLN A 423 2.71 -3.85 -17.61
C GLN A 423 3.84 -4.86 -17.32
N GLN A 424 3.89 -5.98 -18.03
CA GLN A 424 5.02 -6.92 -17.93
C GLN A 424 6.34 -6.29 -18.38
N ALA A 425 6.34 -5.56 -19.49
CA ALA A 425 7.52 -4.86 -19.97
C ALA A 425 8.07 -3.85 -18.96
N LEU A 426 7.18 -3.12 -18.28
CA LEU A 426 7.55 -2.19 -17.23
C LEU A 426 8.13 -2.87 -15.98
N SER A 427 7.81 -4.15 -15.73
CA SER A 427 8.33 -4.91 -14.60
C SER A 427 9.70 -5.55 -14.85
N LYS A 428 10.27 -5.39 -16.05
CA LYS A 428 11.49 -6.10 -16.44
C LYS A 428 12.71 -5.76 -15.60
N TYR A 429 12.85 -4.52 -15.19
CA TYR A 429 13.98 -4.09 -14.36
C TYR A 429 13.95 -4.75 -12.97
N GLU A 430 12.81 -4.77 -12.33
CA GLU A 430 12.66 -5.44 -11.02
C GLU A 430 12.83 -6.95 -11.13
N GLN A 431 12.37 -7.56 -12.22
CA GLN A 431 12.65 -8.98 -12.50
C GLN A 431 14.15 -9.27 -12.59
N LEU A 432 14.93 -8.39 -13.23
CA LEU A 432 16.38 -8.51 -13.28
C LEU A 432 17.02 -8.36 -11.89
N LEU A 433 16.52 -7.46 -11.06
CA LEU A 433 17.00 -7.33 -9.67
C LEU A 433 16.71 -8.60 -8.86
N CYS A 434 15.55 -9.22 -9.03
CA CYS A 434 15.15 -10.43 -8.31
C CYS A 434 16.02 -11.65 -8.63
N VAL A 435 16.56 -11.74 -9.84
CA VAL A 435 17.46 -12.85 -10.24
C VAL A 435 18.94 -12.55 -9.97
N GLN A 436 19.29 -11.31 -9.67
CA GLN A 436 20.66 -10.91 -9.37
C GLN A 436 21.32 -11.77 -8.27
N PRO A 437 20.63 -12.10 -7.16
CA PRO A 437 21.20 -12.98 -6.13
C PRO A 437 21.62 -14.36 -6.66
N LEU A 438 20.90 -14.92 -7.64
CA LEU A 438 21.28 -16.21 -8.24
C LEU A 438 22.60 -16.16 -8.99
N TYR A 439 22.93 -15.03 -9.63
CA TYR A 439 24.22 -14.87 -10.27
C TYR A 439 25.36 -14.82 -9.25
N ILE A 440 25.12 -14.27 -8.04
CA ILE A 440 26.09 -14.32 -6.94
C ILE A 440 26.25 -15.74 -6.44
N VAL A 441 25.15 -16.46 -6.23
CA VAL A 441 25.18 -17.87 -5.80
C VAL A 441 25.87 -18.74 -6.87
N LYS A 442 25.49 -18.58 -8.14
CA LYS A 442 26.12 -19.30 -9.26
C LYS A 442 27.64 -19.18 -9.24
N GLU A 443 28.15 -17.97 -9.10
CA GLU A 443 29.60 -17.71 -9.14
C GLU A 443 30.29 -18.22 -7.87
N MET A 444 29.67 -18.13 -6.72
CA MET A 444 30.24 -18.56 -5.44
C MET A 444 30.23 -20.09 -5.30
N ASN A 445 29.16 -20.75 -5.76
CA ASN A 445 29.01 -22.21 -5.71
C ASN A 445 29.67 -22.93 -6.89
N GLY A 446 30.14 -22.17 -7.88
CA GLY A 446 30.87 -22.77 -9.03
C GLY A 446 29.95 -23.45 -10.04
N TRP A 447 28.68 -23.04 -10.14
CA TRP A 447 27.75 -23.60 -11.13
C TRP A 447 28.17 -23.28 -12.55
N ASN A 448 27.61 -24.00 -13.51
CA ASN A 448 27.92 -23.82 -14.91
C ASN A 448 27.75 -22.37 -15.36
N LYS A 449 28.76 -21.83 -16.03
CA LYS A 449 28.81 -20.42 -16.47
C LYS A 449 27.76 -20.10 -17.53
N ASP A 450 27.34 -21.10 -18.32
CA ASP A 450 26.35 -20.92 -19.40
C ASP A 450 24.90 -20.82 -18.88
N LEU A 451 24.69 -21.04 -17.58
CA LEU A 451 23.40 -20.90 -16.97
C LEU A 451 22.98 -19.42 -16.84
N GLU A 452 21.75 -19.16 -17.19
CA GLU A 452 21.09 -17.87 -16.99
C GLU A 452 19.80 -18.05 -16.19
N PHE A 453 19.43 -17.01 -15.48
CA PHE A 453 18.22 -16.99 -14.66
C PHE A 453 17.30 -15.87 -15.13
N SER A 454 16.04 -16.18 -15.26
CA SER A 454 15.01 -15.19 -15.58
C SER A 454 13.71 -15.51 -14.86
N ILE A 455 12.82 -14.54 -14.82
CA ILE A 455 11.45 -14.75 -14.41
C ILE A 455 10.62 -15.09 -15.64
N ALA A 456 9.92 -16.22 -15.60
CA ALA A 456 9.01 -16.61 -16.66
C ALA A 456 7.78 -15.69 -16.64
N ASN A 457 7.45 -15.13 -17.80
CA ASN A 457 6.31 -14.22 -17.93
C ASN A 457 5.08 -14.98 -18.40
N LEU A 458 3.94 -14.72 -17.75
CA LEU A 458 2.64 -15.22 -18.18
C LEU A 458 2.31 -14.75 -19.60
N GLN A 459 1.84 -15.65 -20.44
CA GLN A 459 1.34 -15.32 -21.77
C GLN A 459 -0.17 -15.52 -21.81
N LEU A 460 -0.92 -14.46 -22.10
CA LEU A 460 -2.34 -14.53 -22.33
C LEU A 460 -2.63 -15.03 -23.74
N THR A 461 -3.12 -16.27 -23.86
CA THR A 461 -3.51 -16.87 -25.14
C THR A 461 -4.99 -16.60 -25.42
N THR A 462 -5.34 -16.39 -26.71
CA THR A 462 -6.75 -16.34 -27.14
C THR A 462 -7.32 -17.74 -27.27
N LEU A 463 -8.61 -17.87 -26.93
CA LEU A 463 -9.40 -19.07 -27.19
C LEU A 463 -9.73 -19.28 -28.68
N ASP A 464 -9.41 -18.33 -29.57
CA ASP A 464 -9.61 -18.47 -31.01
C ASP A 464 -8.72 -19.59 -31.58
N LYS A 465 -9.33 -20.75 -31.73
CA LYS A 465 -8.69 -21.96 -32.28
C LYS A 465 -8.25 -21.83 -33.73
N ASN A 466 -8.63 -20.76 -34.44
CA ASN A 466 -8.38 -20.55 -35.87
C ASN A 466 -7.30 -19.49 -36.20
N SER A 467 -6.84 -18.71 -35.25
CA SER A 467 -5.68 -17.87 -35.45
C SER A 467 -4.44 -18.72 -35.12
N GLY A 468 -3.53 -18.94 -36.06
CA GLY A 468 -2.26 -19.62 -35.84
C GLY A 468 -1.35 -18.89 -34.83
N ALA A 469 -1.88 -18.62 -33.64
CA ALA A 469 -1.15 -18.08 -32.52
C ALA A 469 -0.22 -19.18 -32.00
N VAL A 470 0.94 -19.26 -32.61
CA VAL A 470 2.10 -19.99 -32.06
C VAL A 470 2.34 -19.44 -30.66
N LYS A 471 2.40 -20.30 -29.67
CA LYS A 471 2.96 -19.96 -28.35
C LYS A 471 4.32 -19.30 -28.59
N GLN A 472 4.40 -17.99 -28.50
CA GLN A 472 5.67 -17.30 -28.40
C GLN A 472 6.12 -17.40 -26.93
N THR A 473 6.53 -18.59 -26.52
CA THR A 473 7.62 -18.67 -25.58
C THR A 473 8.79 -18.01 -26.29
N GLY A 474 9.57 -17.16 -25.63
CA GLY A 474 10.73 -16.50 -26.27
C GLY A 474 11.74 -17.49 -26.89
N ILE A 475 11.41 -18.75 -26.97
CA ILE A 475 12.12 -19.89 -27.52
C ILE A 475 11.19 -20.55 -28.53
N LYS A 476 11.46 -20.37 -29.82
CA LYS A 476 10.80 -21.15 -30.86
C LYS A 476 11.40 -22.55 -30.84
N PRO A 477 10.66 -23.63 -30.57
CA PRO A 477 11.11 -24.94 -30.95
C PRO A 477 11.05 -25.01 -32.49
N ASP A 478 12.15 -25.38 -33.12
CA ASP A 478 12.20 -25.74 -34.55
C ASP A 478 11.29 -26.95 -34.78
N VAL A 479 10.06 -26.71 -35.18
CA VAL A 479 9.18 -27.75 -35.71
C VAL A 479 9.54 -27.89 -37.19
N GLN A 480 10.38 -28.88 -37.50
CA GLN A 480 10.52 -29.38 -38.85
C GLN A 480 9.12 -29.79 -39.36
N GLN A 481 8.63 -29.11 -40.37
CA GLN A 481 7.47 -29.55 -41.11
C GLN A 481 7.82 -30.89 -41.80
N PRO A 482 6.99 -31.95 -41.67
CA PRO A 482 7.17 -33.14 -42.45
C PRO A 482 6.90 -32.78 -43.91
N ASP A 483 7.85 -33.16 -44.77
CA ASP A 483 7.74 -33.08 -46.21
C ASP A 483 6.45 -33.74 -46.68
N LYS A 484 5.66 -32.97 -47.41
CA LYS A 484 4.52 -33.52 -48.16
C LYS A 484 5.05 -34.31 -49.33
N GLN A 485 4.86 -35.63 -49.27
CA GLN A 485 4.82 -36.45 -50.46
C GLN A 485 3.45 -36.38 -51.15
#